data_b807c87040edd2d4e8a427e67ff2ae54
#
_entry.id   b807c87040edd2d4e8a427e67ff2ae54
#
_cell.length_a   1.000
_cell.length_b   1.000
_cell.length_c   1.000
_cell.angle_alpha   90.00
_cell.angle_beta   90.00
_cell.angle_gamma   90.00
#
_symmetry.space_group_name_H-M   'P 1'
#
loop_
_entity.id
_entity.type
_entity.pdbx_description
1 polymer ?
#
loop_
_entity_poly.entity_id
_entity_poly.type
_entity_poly.pdbx_seq_one_letter_code
_entity_poly.pdbx_strand_id
1 'polypeptide(L)'
;INKVIEKNNHINFDIYGMNSVQPIWGDNFINKISNSSMGLNLSRGKPEKYYSSDRLVQIIGNGLLTFVDVRTQFNDFFSDDQMVFYKDFDDLCHKLNKYKKNSKDRKRIAKNGNEYYLKNFNSTIVADYILSKTLGYRSKKKFVWLK
;
A
#
# COMPACT_ATOMS: atom_id res chain seq x y z
N ILE A 1 -4.43 -9.40 -12.48
CA ILE A 1 -4.06 -10.20 -11.30
C ILE A 1 -3.85 -11.67 -11.65
N ASN A 2 -4.70 -12.31 -12.46
CA ASN A 2 -4.63 -13.75 -12.76
C ASN A 2 -3.25 -14.19 -13.26
N LYS A 3 -2.65 -13.45 -14.21
CA LYS A 3 -1.28 -13.73 -14.69
C LYS A 3 -0.22 -13.66 -13.57
N VAL A 4 -0.40 -12.78 -12.57
CA VAL A 4 0.52 -12.70 -11.42
C VAL A 4 0.42 -13.96 -10.56
N ILE A 5 -0.80 -14.44 -10.33
CA ILE A 5 -1.08 -15.68 -9.58
C ILE A 5 -0.47 -16.87 -10.30
N GLU A 6 -0.76 -17.03 -11.59
CA GLU A 6 -0.24 -18.13 -12.43
C GLU A 6 1.29 -18.18 -12.39
N LYS A 7 1.96 -17.02 -12.55
CA LYS A 7 3.43 -16.95 -12.54
C LYS A 7 4.04 -17.15 -11.14
N ASN A 8 3.26 -16.96 -10.09
CA ASN A 8 3.69 -17.07 -8.69
C ASN A 8 2.83 -18.08 -7.91
N ASN A 9 2.48 -19.20 -8.51
CA ASN A 9 1.58 -20.24 -7.97
C ASN A 9 2.02 -20.83 -6.62
N HIS A 10 3.29 -20.68 -6.26
CA HIS A 10 3.87 -21.07 -4.97
C HIS A 10 3.64 -20.02 -3.85
N ILE A 11 3.06 -18.85 -4.18
CA ILE A 11 2.63 -17.83 -3.22
C ILE A 11 1.12 -18.01 -2.99
N ASN A 12 0.70 -18.04 -1.73
CA ASN A 12 -0.71 -18.04 -1.42
C ASN A 12 -1.29 -16.62 -1.59
N PHE A 13 -2.31 -16.49 -2.45
CA PHE A 13 -3.01 -15.23 -2.70
C PHE A 13 -4.42 -15.29 -2.11
N ASP A 14 -4.70 -14.43 -1.17
CA ASP A 14 -6.05 -14.18 -0.69
C ASP A 14 -6.74 -13.16 -1.61
N ILE A 15 -7.78 -13.59 -2.34
CA ILE A 15 -8.48 -12.78 -3.34
C ILE A 15 -9.97 -12.83 -3.05
N TYR A 16 -10.59 -11.67 -2.98
CA TYR A 16 -12.01 -11.52 -2.67
C TYR A 16 -12.67 -10.53 -3.62
N GLY A 17 -13.94 -10.76 -3.95
CA GLY A 17 -14.72 -9.91 -4.84
C GLY A 17 -14.36 -10.05 -6.32
N MET A 18 -13.66 -11.10 -6.71
CA MET A 18 -13.33 -11.43 -8.10
C MET A 18 -13.13 -12.95 -8.28
N ASN A 19 -13.07 -13.42 -9.52
CA ASN A 19 -12.90 -14.84 -9.86
C ASN A 19 -13.95 -15.73 -9.17
N SER A 20 -15.20 -15.30 -9.12
CA SER A 20 -16.33 -15.98 -8.44
C SER A 20 -16.16 -16.15 -6.92
N VAL A 21 -15.15 -15.54 -6.31
CA VAL A 21 -14.98 -15.50 -4.86
C VAL A 21 -15.75 -14.33 -4.30
N GLN A 22 -16.60 -14.58 -3.30
CA GLN A 22 -17.39 -13.54 -2.66
C GLN A 22 -16.49 -12.51 -1.95
N PRO A 23 -16.86 -11.21 -1.97
CA PRO A 23 -16.18 -10.22 -1.14
C PRO A 23 -16.38 -10.53 0.35
N ILE A 24 -15.45 -10.03 1.17
CA ILE A 24 -15.52 -10.15 2.64
C ILE A 24 -15.51 -8.78 3.28
N TRP A 25 -16.16 -8.65 4.44
CA TRP A 25 -16.27 -7.41 5.20
C TRP A 25 -16.15 -7.68 6.71
N GLY A 26 -16.10 -6.60 7.49
CA GLY A 26 -16.08 -6.65 8.94
C GLY A 26 -14.94 -7.51 9.47
N ASP A 27 -15.23 -8.33 10.46
CA ASP A 27 -14.23 -9.16 11.14
C ASP A 27 -13.51 -10.15 10.22
N ASN A 28 -14.21 -10.68 9.21
CA ASN A 28 -13.58 -11.56 8.23
C ASN A 28 -12.48 -10.84 7.43
N PHE A 29 -12.73 -9.59 7.03
CA PHE A 29 -11.73 -8.77 6.37
C PHE A 29 -10.54 -8.46 7.29
N ILE A 30 -10.82 -8.03 8.54
CA ILE A 30 -9.81 -7.73 9.55
C ILE A 30 -8.93 -8.96 9.81
N ASN A 31 -9.54 -10.12 10.02
CA ASN A 31 -8.83 -11.38 10.24
C ASN A 31 -7.93 -11.77 9.05
N LYS A 32 -8.40 -11.55 7.82
CA LYS A 32 -7.61 -11.88 6.64
C LYS A 32 -6.45 -10.94 6.44
N ILE A 33 -6.65 -9.63 6.58
CA ILE A 33 -5.58 -8.67 6.39
C ILE A 33 -4.51 -8.80 7.49
N SER A 34 -4.90 -9.06 8.75
CA SER A 34 -3.97 -9.25 9.88
C SER A 34 -3.09 -10.51 9.74
N ASN A 35 -3.57 -11.53 9.02
CA ASN A 35 -2.82 -12.75 8.72
C ASN A 35 -2.04 -12.68 7.40
N SER A 36 -2.14 -11.58 6.68
CA SER A 36 -1.39 -11.35 5.44
C SER A 36 -0.04 -10.68 5.73
N SER A 37 0.93 -10.84 4.85
CA SER A 37 2.25 -10.24 5.02
C SER A 37 2.66 -9.28 3.91
N MET A 38 1.96 -9.34 2.79
CA MET A 38 2.19 -8.51 1.60
C MET A 38 0.86 -8.09 1.01
N GLY A 39 0.77 -6.89 0.46
CA GLY A 39 -0.43 -6.41 -0.20
C GLY A 39 -0.15 -5.74 -1.54
N LEU A 40 -0.95 -6.06 -2.55
CA LEU A 40 -0.83 -5.51 -3.89
C LEU A 40 -1.83 -4.36 -4.08
N ASN A 41 -1.32 -3.15 -4.27
CA ASN A 41 -2.13 -2.01 -4.68
C ASN A 41 -2.16 -1.92 -6.21
N LEU A 42 -3.08 -2.64 -6.84
CA LEU A 42 -3.25 -2.68 -8.28
C LEU A 42 -4.31 -1.65 -8.71
N SER A 43 -3.97 -0.79 -9.67
CA SER A 43 -4.92 0.15 -10.27
C SER A 43 -5.86 -0.56 -11.24
N ARG A 44 -7.10 -0.08 -11.34
CA ARG A 44 -7.99 -0.42 -12.47
C ARG A 44 -7.62 0.49 -13.65
N GLY A 45 -7.23 -0.09 -14.78
CA GLY A 45 -6.77 0.67 -15.94
C GLY A 45 -5.35 1.23 -15.80
N LYS A 46 -5.11 2.41 -16.37
CA LYS A 46 -3.80 3.08 -16.29
C LYS A 46 -3.57 3.63 -14.88
N PRO A 47 -2.34 3.50 -14.34
CA PRO A 47 -1.99 4.13 -13.09
C PRO A 47 -2.08 5.66 -13.19
N GLU A 48 -2.79 6.28 -12.25
CA GLU A 48 -2.93 7.73 -12.14
C GLU A 48 -1.92 8.28 -11.12
N LYS A 49 -1.34 9.44 -11.43
CA LYS A 49 -0.39 10.13 -10.54
C LYS A 49 -1.06 10.46 -9.21
N TYR A 50 -0.44 10.04 -8.11
CA TYR A 50 -0.88 10.26 -6.71
C TYR A 50 -2.27 9.72 -6.37
N TYR A 51 -2.85 8.89 -7.24
CA TYR A 51 -4.12 8.27 -6.92
C TYR A 51 -3.94 7.22 -5.81
N SER A 52 -4.54 7.51 -4.66
CA SER A 52 -4.62 6.61 -3.52
C SER A 52 -6.01 5.99 -3.43
N SER A 53 -6.10 4.68 -3.48
CA SER A 53 -7.33 3.95 -3.18
C SER A 53 -7.39 3.57 -1.70
N ASP A 54 -8.58 3.26 -1.19
CA ASP A 54 -8.78 2.71 0.16
C ASP A 54 -7.92 1.46 0.39
N ARG A 55 -7.67 0.67 -0.66
CA ARG A 55 -6.80 -0.51 -0.59
C ARG A 55 -5.38 -0.16 -0.17
N LEU A 56 -4.80 0.93 -0.70
CA LEU A 56 -3.46 1.37 -0.30
C LEU A 56 -3.40 1.65 1.20
N VAL A 57 -4.39 2.39 1.71
CA VAL A 57 -4.52 2.73 3.13
C VAL A 57 -4.67 1.48 4.00
N GLN A 58 -5.52 0.54 3.57
CA GLN A 58 -5.72 -0.73 4.28
C GLN A 58 -4.45 -1.58 4.32
N ILE A 59 -3.69 -1.66 3.25
CA ILE A 59 -2.45 -2.44 3.20
C ILE A 59 -1.40 -1.83 4.12
N ILE A 60 -1.02 -0.57 3.89
CA ILE A 60 0.08 0.08 4.61
C ILE A 60 -0.29 0.36 6.07
N GLY A 61 -1.56 0.74 6.33
CA GLY A 61 -2.07 1.03 7.67
C GLY A 61 -2.12 -0.21 8.58
N ASN A 62 -2.29 -1.40 8.01
CA ASN A 62 -2.24 -2.67 8.76
C ASN A 62 -0.84 -3.31 8.78
N GLY A 63 0.19 -2.60 8.33
CA GLY A 63 1.58 -3.06 8.44
C GLY A 63 2.00 -4.15 7.46
N LEU A 64 1.31 -4.28 6.32
CA LEU A 64 1.72 -5.20 5.26
C LEU A 64 2.78 -4.57 4.38
N LEU A 65 3.70 -5.38 3.82
CA LEU A 65 4.59 -4.90 2.78
C LEU A 65 3.77 -4.49 1.54
N THR A 66 3.78 -3.22 1.23
CA THR A 66 2.92 -2.61 0.21
C THR A 66 3.63 -2.55 -1.14
N PHE A 67 3.01 -3.13 -2.17
CA PHE A 67 3.51 -3.07 -3.55
C PHE A 67 2.70 -2.06 -4.36
N VAL A 68 3.40 -1.12 -5.01
CA VAL A 68 2.79 -0.01 -5.75
C VAL A 68 3.47 0.18 -7.10
N ASP A 69 2.68 0.47 -8.12
CA ASP A 69 3.19 0.79 -9.46
C ASP A 69 3.94 2.13 -9.42
N VAL A 70 5.21 2.16 -9.87
CA VAL A 70 6.04 3.36 -9.87
C VAL A 70 5.43 4.53 -10.66
N ARG A 71 4.59 4.24 -11.65
CA ARG A 71 3.91 5.25 -12.46
C ARG A 71 2.90 6.08 -11.67
N THR A 72 2.47 5.61 -10.48
CA THR A 72 1.67 6.41 -9.54
C THR A 72 2.45 7.51 -8.85
N GLN A 73 3.77 7.53 -8.97
CA GLN A 73 4.68 8.50 -8.35
C GLN A 73 4.59 8.59 -6.81
N PHE A 74 4.15 7.53 -6.13
CA PHE A 74 4.21 7.46 -4.65
C PHE A 74 5.63 7.45 -4.10
N ASN A 75 6.63 7.13 -4.92
CA ASN A 75 8.04 7.29 -4.60
C ASN A 75 8.48 8.76 -4.36
N ASP A 76 7.62 9.75 -4.65
CA ASP A 76 7.79 11.13 -4.21
C ASP A 76 7.56 11.31 -2.71
N PHE A 77 6.81 10.41 -2.07
CA PHE A 77 6.42 10.49 -0.66
C PHE A 77 7.02 9.38 0.19
N PHE A 78 7.27 8.20 -0.39
CA PHE A 78 7.79 7.02 0.29
C PHE A 78 9.10 6.55 -0.37
N SER A 79 10.04 6.11 0.43
CA SER A 79 11.28 5.50 -0.06
C SER A 79 11.13 4.00 -0.30
N ASP A 80 12.12 3.39 -0.98
CA ASP A 80 12.21 1.93 -1.17
C ASP A 80 12.36 1.16 0.16
N ASP A 81 12.67 1.87 1.25
CA ASP A 81 12.72 1.30 2.60
C ASP A 81 11.37 1.35 3.34
N GLN A 82 10.35 1.87 2.71
CA GLN A 82 9.00 2.05 3.25
C GLN A 82 7.92 1.40 2.39
N MET A 83 8.19 1.20 1.10
CA MET A 83 7.24 0.66 0.13
C MET A 83 7.99 -0.02 -1.01
N VAL A 84 7.39 -1.01 -1.65
CA VAL A 84 7.97 -1.68 -2.81
C VAL A 84 7.37 -1.13 -4.09
N PHE A 85 8.16 -0.39 -4.85
CA PHE A 85 7.76 0.09 -6.17
C PHE A 85 8.12 -0.92 -7.24
N TYR A 86 7.20 -1.19 -8.17
CA TYR A 86 7.44 -2.04 -9.33
C TYR A 86 7.11 -1.28 -10.63
N LYS A 87 7.84 -1.56 -11.69
CA LYS A 87 7.73 -0.85 -12.97
C LYS A 87 6.89 -1.59 -14.02
N ASP A 88 6.87 -2.91 -13.95
CA ASP A 88 6.16 -3.78 -14.89
C ASP A 88 5.79 -5.12 -14.24
N PHE A 89 5.18 -6.00 -15.02
CA PHE A 89 4.73 -7.31 -14.59
C PHE A 89 5.88 -8.22 -14.12
N ASP A 90 6.99 -8.23 -14.85
CA ASP A 90 8.12 -9.11 -14.54
C ASP A 90 8.85 -8.65 -13.28
N ASP A 91 9.02 -7.34 -13.13
CA ASP A 91 9.59 -6.73 -11.91
C ASP A 91 8.70 -6.99 -10.68
N LEU A 92 7.37 -6.90 -10.84
CA LEU A 92 6.44 -7.26 -9.75
C LEU A 92 6.62 -8.73 -9.33
N CYS A 93 6.62 -9.65 -10.31
CA CYS A 93 6.80 -11.08 -10.02
C CYS A 93 8.16 -11.37 -9.36
N HIS A 94 9.22 -10.73 -9.84
CA HIS A 94 10.55 -10.84 -9.24
C HIS A 94 10.55 -10.36 -7.77
N LYS A 95 9.98 -9.19 -7.50
CA LYS A 95 9.91 -8.61 -6.16
C LYS A 95 9.02 -9.41 -5.21
N LEU A 96 7.90 -9.96 -5.67
CA LEU A 96 7.08 -10.87 -4.88
C LEU A 96 7.89 -12.09 -4.41
N ASN A 97 8.64 -12.72 -5.31
CA ASN A 97 9.50 -13.84 -5.00
C ASN A 97 10.63 -13.48 -4.04
N LYS A 98 11.27 -12.32 -4.26
CA LYS A 98 12.32 -11.80 -3.37
C LYS A 98 11.80 -11.68 -1.93
N TYR A 99 10.68 -11.02 -1.73
CA TYR A 99 10.15 -10.76 -0.39
C TYR A 99 9.39 -11.94 0.21
N LYS A 100 8.94 -12.90 -0.57
CA LYS A 100 8.52 -14.20 -0.03
C LYS A 100 9.68 -14.93 0.64
N LYS A 101 10.85 -14.97 0.00
CA LYS A 101 12.05 -15.65 0.51
C LYS A 101 12.73 -14.87 1.65
N ASN A 102 12.73 -13.54 1.57
CA ASN A 102 13.40 -12.68 2.56
C ASN A 102 12.40 -12.09 3.55
N SER A 103 12.03 -12.86 4.57
CA SER A 103 11.09 -12.43 5.60
C SER A 103 11.61 -11.29 6.48
N LYS A 104 12.94 -11.19 6.66
CA LYS A 104 13.58 -10.13 7.48
C LYS A 104 13.38 -8.77 6.82
N ASP A 105 13.76 -8.63 5.56
CA ASP A 105 13.57 -7.37 4.82
C ASP A 105 12.09 -7.06 4.62
N ARG A 106 11.26 -8.07 4.32
CA ARG A 106 9.81 -7.89 4.22
C ARG A 106 9.24 -7.21 5.46
N LYS A 107 9.52 -7.75 6.66
CA LYS A 107 9.03 -7.22 7.93
C LYS A 107 9.59 -5.82 8.21
N ARG A 108 10.87 -5.59 7.93
CA ARG A 108 11.53 -4.31 8.15
C ARG A 108 10.90 -3.20 7.30
N ILE A 109 10.76 -3.42 5.99
CA ILE A 109 10.19 -2.43 5.07
C ILE A 109 8.71 -2.20 5.39
N ALA A 110 7.95 -3.25 5.68
CA ALA A 110 6.55 -3.14 6.07
C ALA A 110 6.36 -2.29 7.33
N LYS A 111 7.18 -2.53 8.36
CA LYS A 111 7.19 -1.74 9.60
C LYS A 111 7.54 -0.28 9.34
N ASN A 112 8.62 -0.02 8.60
CA ASN A 112 9.04 1.35 8.28
C ASN A 112 7.95 2.11 7.51
N GLY A 113 7.30 1.45 6.54
CA GLY A 113 6.21 2.03 5.78
C GLY A 113 4.99 2.35 6.64
N ASN A 114 4.60 1.42 7.50
CA ASN A 114 3.49 1.60 8.44
C ASN A 114 3.74 2.76 9.41
N GLU A 115 4.89 2.78 10.07
CA GLU A 115 5.26 3.85 11.03
C GLU A 115 5.30 5.21 10.34
N TYR A 116 5.89 5.28 9.14
CA TYR A 116 5.95 6.51 8.36
C TYR A 116 4.56 6.98 7.93
N TYR A 117 3.70 6.05 7.47
CA TYR A 117 2.32 6.34 7.08
C TYR A 117 1.51 6.87 8.27
N LEU A 118 1.51 6.15 9.39
CA LEU A 118 0.78 6.57 10.60
C LEU A 118 1.28 7.90 11.16
N LYS A 119 2.56 8.19 11.03
CA LYS A 119 3.14 9.46 11.47
C LYS A 119 2.73 10.64 10.59
N ASN A 120 2.66 10.47 9.27
CA ASN A 120 2.58 11.58 8.31
C ASN A 120 1.24 11.72 7.59
N PHE A 121 0.44 10.64 7.51
CA PHE A 121 -0.80 10.58 6.73
C PHE A 121 -2.02 10.17 7.57
N ASN A 122 -1.94 10.22 8.89
CA ASN A 122 -3.07 9.91 9.74
C ASN A 122 -4.20 10.94 9.61
N SER A 123 -5.41 10.54 10.00
CA SER A 123 -6.62 11.37 9.87
C SER A 123 -6.50 12.73 10.54
N THR A 124 -5.79 12.83 11.69
CA THR A 124 -5.59 14.09 12.41
C THR A 124 -4.75 15.09 11.61
N ILE A 125 -3.71 14.60 10.92
CA ILE A 125 -2.85 15.47 10.07
C ILE A 125 -3.61 15.90 8.81
N VAL A 126 -4.35 14.99 8.19
CA VAL A 126 -5.15 15.30 7.01
C VAL A 126 -6.27 16.29 7.35
N ALA A 127 -6.97 16.08 8.47
CA ALA A 127 -8.01 16.99 8.95
C ALA A 127 -7.45 18.39 9.25
N ASP A 128 -6.30 18.48 9.93
CA ASP A 128 -5.64 19.76 10.20
C ASP A 128 -5.24 20.50 8.92
N TYR A 129 -4.74 19.77 7.92
CA TYR A 129 -4.46 20.37 6.61
C TYR A 129 -5.73 20.92 5.95
N ILE A 130 -6.82 20.16 5.90
CA ILE A 130 -8.09 20.59 5.32
C ILE A 130 -8.60 21.82 6.05
N LEU A 131 -8.67 21.78 7.37
CA LEU A 131 -9.14 22.91 8.19
C LEU A 131 -8.27 24.16 8.02
N SER A 132 -6.93 24.01 7.99
CA SER A 132 -6.02 25.13 7.80
C SER A 132 -6.23 25.82 6.45
N LYS A 133 -6.52 25.04 5.40
CA LYS A 133 -6.81 25.58 4.06
C LYS A 133 -8.19 26.22 3.98
N THR A 134 -9.19 25.61 4.61
CA THR A 134 -10.58 26.10 4.56
C THR A 134 -10.76 27.37 5.42
N LEU A 135 -10.16 27.40 6.61
CA LEU A 135 -10.33 28.49 7.58
C LEU A 135 -9.20 29.52 7.53
N GLY A 136 -8.19 29.34 6.69
CA GLY A 136 -7.13 30.31 6.46
C GLY A 136 -6.12 30.47 7.61
N TYR A 137 -6.06 29.53 8.58
CA TYR A 137 -5.05 29.61 9.63
C TYR A 137 -3.77 28.87 9.26
N ARG A 138 -2.66 29.27 9.87
CA ARG A 138 -1.36 28.62 9.71
C ARG A 138 -1.24 27.44 10.66
N SER A 139 -1.27 26.19 10.12
CA SER A 139 -0.97 24.99 10.91
C SER A 139 0.49 25.01 11.41
N LYS A 140 0.71 24.50 12.63
CA LYS A 140 2.05 24.24 13.18
C LYS A 140 2.65 22.92 12.66
N LYS A 141 1.87 22.09 11.98
CA LYS A 141 2.30 20.79 11.45
C LYS A 141 2.96 20.95 10.09
N LYS A 142 3.96 20.11 9.83
CA LYS A 142 4.57 19.99 8.50
C LYS A 142 3.78 18.91 7.71
N PHE A 143 3.32 19.29 6.53
CA PHE A 143 2.63 18.38 5.62
C PHE A 143 3.64 17.89 4.57
N VAL A 144 3.97 16.59 4.61
CA VAL A 144 5.03 16.00 3.76
C VAL A 144 4.70 15.99 2.27
N TRP A 145 3.42 16.15 1.92
CA TRP A 145 2.94 16.24 0.53
C TRP A 145 2.95 17.66 -0.04
N LEU A 146 3.28 18.66 0.76
CA LEU A 146 3.53 20.03 0.29
C LEU A 146 5.04 20.19 0.06
N LYS A 147 5.42 20.30 -1.18
CA LYS A 147 6.80 20.65 -1.60
C LYS A 147 6.93 22.14 -1.76
#